data_ecfe8f079751477a77576320d43376c4
#
_entry.id   ecfe8f079751477a77576320d43376c4
#
_cell.length_a   1.000
_cell.length_b   1.000
_cell.length_c   1.000
_cell.angle_alpha   90.00
_cell.angle_beta   90.00
_cell.angle_gamma   90.00
#
_symmetry.space_group_name_H-M   'P 1'
#
loop_
_entity.id
_entity.type
_entity.pdbx_description
1 polymer ?
#
loop_
_entity_poly.entity_id
_entity_poly.type
_entity_poly.pdbx_seq_one_letter_code
_entity_poly.pdbx_strand_id
1 'polypeptide(L)'
;MDTKEEIIRQFEAQTAPLSPETHEKLANILVRFNLAKGDLFLREGEVCKYYSMVARGMIRLFYNKDGRDLTEHFSYEKGIFVSLESYFRQTPSYLMIEALEPTVIYSFPHDQLQVRP
;
A
#
# COMPACT_ATOMS: atom_id res chain seq x y z
N MET A 1 -4.87 -6.16 -13.98
CA MET A 1 -3.81 -6.58 -13.04
C MET A 1 -4.43 -7.19 -11.79
N ASP A 2 -4.73 -8.49 -11.84
CA ASP A 2 -5.48 -9.13 -10.75
C ASP A 2 -4.81 -10.35 -10.13
N THR A 3 -3.67 -10.78 -10.63
CA THR A 3 -2.98 -11.92 -10.03
C THR A 3 -1.80 -11.47 -9.19
N LYS A 4 -1.48 -12.25 -8.18
CA LYS A 4 -0.33 -11.96 -7.33
C LYS A 4 0.96 -11.92 -8.14
N GLU A 5 1.08 -12.79 -9.14
CA GLU A 5 2.24 -12.84 -10.00
C GLU A 5 2.41 -11.55 -10.80
N GLU A 6 1.33 -11.03 -11.37
CA GLU A 6 1.36 -9.76 -12.10
C GLU A 6 1.76 -8.60 -11.17
N ILE A 7 1.25 -8.60 -9.94
CA ILE A 7 1.59 -7.58 -8.95
C ILE A 7 3.08 -7.63 -8.60
N ILE A 8 3.62 -8.82 -8.37
CA ILE A 8 5.04 -8.97 -8.06
C ILE A 8 5.91 -8.52 -9.23
N ARG A 9 5.54 -8.87 -10.46
CA ARG A 9 6.26 -8.41 -11.65
C ARG A 9 6.26 -6.89 -11.78
N GLN A 10 5.12 -6.28 -11.49
CA GLN A 10 4.99 -4.82 -11.55
C GLN A 10 5.84 -4.16 -10.44
N PHE A 11 5.89 -4.79 -9.28
CA PHE A 11 6.74 -4.33 -8.19
C PHE A 11 8.22 -4.39 -8.59
N GLU A 12 8.65 -5.50 -9.20
CA GLU A 12 10.02 -5.64 -9.71
C GLU A 12 10.36 -4.56 -10.73
N ALA A 13 9.42 -4.25 -11.63
CA ALA A 13 9.63 -3.25 -12.67
C ALA A 13 9.87 -1.85 -12.11
N GLN A 14 9.31 -1.57 -10.93
CA GLN A 14 9.45 -0.26 -10.29
C GLN A 14 10.59 -0.19 -9.26
N THR A 15 11.13 -1.33 -8.88
CA THR A 15 12.19 -1.40 -7.87
C THR A 15 13.44 -2.07 -8.42
N ALA A 16 13.54 -3.39 -8.29
CA ALA A 16 14.70 -4.16 -8.75
C ALA A 16 14.29 -5.60 -9.05
N PRO A 17 15.02 -6.28 -9.95
CA PRO A 17 14.76 -7.69 -10.20
C PRO A 17 14.90 -8.53 -8.94
N LEU A 18 14.01 -9.51 -8.79
CA LEU A 18 14.00 -10.41 -7.64
C LEU A 18 14.39 -11.81 -8.07
N SER A 19 15.06 -12.53 -7.19
CA SER A 19 15.34 -13.96 -7.43
C SER A 19 14.02 -14.72 -7.44
N PRO A 20 13.95 -15.89 -8.11
CA PRO A 20 12.74 -16.71 -8.08
C PRO A 20 12.29 -17.07 -6.67
N GLU A 21 13.23 -17.30 -5.77
CA GLU A 21 12.97 -17.60 -4.37
C GLU A 21 12.29 -16.44 -3.65
N THR A 22 12.83 -15.24 -3.80
CA THR A 22 12.26 -14.02 -3.22
C THR A 22 10.89 -13.73 -3.81
N HIS A 23 10.74 -13.90 -5.12
CA HIS A 23 9.47 -13.73 -5.82
C HIS A 23 8.38 -14.62 -5.20
N GLU A 24 8.69 -15.89 -4.97
CA GLU A 24 7.75 -16.83 -4.36
C GLU A 24 7.40 -16.45 -2.92
N LYS A 25 8.38 -16.05 -2.13
CA LYS A 25 8.15 -15.60 -0.75
C LYS A 25 7.22 -14.38 -0.70
N LEU A 26 7.46 -13.39 -1.55
CA LEU A 26 6.62 -12.20 -1.60
C LEU A 26 5.20 -12.53 -2.03
N ALA A 27 5.04 -13.40 -3.02
CA ALA A 27 3.72 -13.83 -3.46
C ALA A 27 2.94 -14.52 -2.32
N ASN A 28 3.62 -15.27 -1.47
CA ASN A 28 3.00 -15.98 -0.36
C ASN A 28 2.51 -15.06 0.76
N ILE A 29 3.14 -13.92 0.96
CA ILE A 29 2.75 -12.97 2.04
C ILE A 29 1.83 -11.87 1.56
N LEU A 30 1.66 -11.74 0.25
CA LEU A 30 0.85 -10.67 -0.34
C LEU A 30 -0.63 -10.84 0.01
N VAL A 31 -1.24 -9.77 0.50
CA VAL A 31 -2.66 -9.76 0.90
C VAL A 31 -3.46 -8.88 -0.04
N ARG A 32 -4.60 -9.38 -0.51
CA ARG A 32 -5.51 -8.62 -1.36
C ARG A 32 -6.59 -7.99 -0.49
N PHE A 33 -6.86 -6.70 -0.73
CA PHE A 33 -7.98 -5.98 -0.13
C PHE A 33 -8.87 -5.41 -1.21
N ASN A 34 -10.18 -5.52 -1.00
CA ASN A 34 -11.19 -4.87 -1.82
C ASN A 34 -11.77 -3.72 -1.02
N LEU A 35 -11.66 -2.52 -1.55
CA LEU A 35 -12.12 -1.31 -0.88
C LEU A 35 -13.30 -0.72 -1.64
N ALA A 36 -14.35 -0.35 -0.92
CA ALA A 36 -15.45 0.42 -1.50
C ALA A 36 -15.06 1.90 -1.53
N LYS A 37 -15.70 2.66 -2.40
CA LYS A 37 -15.53 4.10 -2.44
C LYS A 37 -15.77 4.69 -1.06
N GLY A 38 -14.82 5.49 -0.59
CA GLY A 38 -14.88 6.15 0.72
C GLY A 38 -14.30 5.34 1.87
N ASP A 39 -13.93 4.08 1.64
CA ASP A 39 -13.29 3.29 2.69
C ASP A 39 -11.94 3.88 3.06
N LEU A 40 -11.67 3.93 4.35
CA LEU A 40 -10.38 4.34 4.88
C LEU A 40 -9.54 3.09 5.15
N PHE A 41 -8.49 2.93 4.39
CA PHE A 41 -7.53 1.84 4.57
C PHE A 41 -6.58 2.12 5.73
N LEU A 42 -6.33 3.39 6.01
CA LEU A 42 -5.53 3.86 7.13
C LEU A 42 -6.18 5.12 7.68
N ARG A 43 -6.34 5.19 9.00
CA ARG A 43 -6.86 6.36 9.71
C ARG A 43 -5.73 7.07 10.43
N GLU A 44 -5.90 8.37 10.62
CA GLU A 44 -4.96 9.17 11.41
C GLU A 44 -4.77 8.54 12.80
N GLY A 45 -3.52 8.42 13.22
CA GLY A 45 -3.18 7.83 14.52
C GLY A 45 -2.97 6.33 14.49
N GLU A 46 -3.39 5.66 13.42
CA GLU A 46 -3.10 4.23 13.27
C GLU A 46 -1.69 4.03 12.72
N VAL A 47 -1.10 2.89 13.03
CA VAL A 47 0.20 2.51 12.47
C VAL A 47 -0.01 1.91 11.10
N CYS A 48 0.73 2.39 10.10
CA CYS A 48 0.69 1.84 8.76
C CYS A 48 1.38 0.47 8.73
N LYS A 49 0.61 -0.58 8.48
CA LYS A 49 1.11 -1.96 8.52
C LYS A 49 1.36 -2.56 7.15
N TYR A 50 1.07 -1.81 6.09
CA TYR A 50 1.08 -2.35 4.73
C TYR A 50 1.81 -1.43 3.76
N TYR A 51 2.62 -2.06 2.90
CA TYR A 51 3.24 -1.44 1.73
C TYR A 51 2.45 -1.96 0.53
N SER A 52 1.79 -1.07 -0.21
CA SER A 52 0.71 -1.48 -1.10
C SER A 52 0.86 -1.02 -2.55
N MET A 53 0.19 -1.73 -3.44
CA MET A 53 0.08 -1.37 -4.85
C MET A 53 -1.39 -1.42 -5.28
N VAL A 54 -1.80 -0.46 -6.09
CA VAL A 54 -3.15 -0.42 -6.66
C VAL A 54 -3.21 -1.38 -7.86
N ALA A 55 -4.08 -2.38 -7.79
CA ALA A 55 -4.36 -3.25 -8.94
C ALA A 55 -5.43 -2.63 -9.83
N ARG A 56 -6.47 -2.05 -9.24
CA ARG A 56 -7.54 -1.33 -9.95
C ARG A 56 -8.10 -0.25 -9.05
N GLY A 57 -8.50 0.87 -9.64
CA GLY A 57 -9.13 1.96 -8.91
C GLY A 57 -8.18 3.09 -8.60
N MET A 58 -8.49 3.83 -7.56
CA MET A 58 -7.72 5.00 -7.16
C MET A 58 -7.83 5.23 -5.66
N ILE A 59 -6.71 5.58 -5.06
CA ILE A 59 -6.66 5.97 -3.65
C ILE A 59 -6.01 7.35 -3.53
N ARG A 60 -6.23 8.00 -2.39
CA ARG A 60 -5.48 9.20 -2.03
C ARG A 60 -4.88 9.04 -0.64
N LEU A 61 -3.71 9.64 -0.47
CA LEU A 61 -3.11 9.84 0.85
C LEU A 61 -3.34 11.31 1.20
N PHE A 62 -3.90 11.56 2.37
CA PHE A 62 -4.26 12.91 2.77
C PHE A 62 -4.11 13.07 4.28
N TYR A 63 -4.11 14.31 4.73
CA TYR A 63 -4.09 14.63 6.15
C TYR A 63 -5.02 15.80 6.42
N ASN A 64 -5.42 15.93 7.67
CA ASN A 64 -6.26 17.05 8.10
C ASN A 64 -5.37 18.10 8.76
N LYS A 65 -5.50 19.34 8.33
CA LYS A 65 -4.82 20.48 8.94
C LYS A 65 -5.82 21.62 9.11
N ASP A 66 -6.03 22.01 10.35
CA ASP A 66 -6.93 23.10 10.71
C ASP A 66 -8.35 22.91 10.14
N GLY A 67 -8.85 21.67 10.23
CA GLY A 67 -10.19 21.32 9.77
C GLY A 67 -10.32 21.11 8.27
N ARG A 68 -9.22 21.11 7.53
CA ARG A 68 -9.21 20.94 6.07
C ARG A 68 -8.43 19.68 5.68
N ASP A 69 -9.02 18.91 4.78
CA ASP A 69 -8.35 17.75 4.20
C ASP A 69 -7.41 18.20 3.08
N LEU A 70 -6.15 17.87 3.22
CA LEU A 70 -5.13 18.19 2.22
C LEU A 70 -4.59 16.89 1.63
N THR A 71 -4.82 16.71 0.33
CA THR A 71 -4.30 15.53 -0.37
C THR A 71 -2.82 15.72 -0.68
N GLU A 72 -2.01 14.76 -0.23
CA GLU A 72 -0.58 14.76 -0.47
C GLU A 72 -0.22 13.97 -1.73
N HIS A 73 -0.95 12.87 -1.99
CA HIS A 73 -0.62 11.97 -3.09
C HIS A 73 -1.85 11.20 -3.55
N PHE A 74 -1.96 11.01 -4.88
CA PHE A 74 -2.92 10.09 -5.48
C PHE A 74 -2.17 8.88 -6.04
N SER A 75 -2.75 7.69 -5.95
CA SER A 75 -2.18 6.49 -6.55
C SER A 75 -3.23 5.79 -7.39
N TYR A 76 -2.85 5.40 -8.58
CA TYR A 76 -3.68 4.75 -9.60
C TYR A 76 -3.19 3.34 -9.84
N GLU A 77 -3.78 2.66 -10.81
CA GLU A 77 -3.35 1.34 -11.24
C GLU A 77 -1.83 1.30 -11.44
N LYS A 78 -1.20 0.28 -10.88
CA LYS A 78 0.25 0.04 -10.82
C LYS A 78 1.00 0.96 -9.85
N GLY A 79 0.32 1.92 -9.25
CA GLY A 79 0.96 2.84 -8.31
C GLY A 79 1.21 2.20 -6.95
N ILE A 80 2.38 2.46 -6.38
CA ILE A 80 2.75 2.05 -5.04
C ILE A 80 2.34 3.18 -4.08
N PHE A 81 1.83 2.80 -2.90
CA PHE A 81 1.50 3.79 -1.88
C PHE A 81 1.77 3.24 -0.48
N VAL A 82 2.14 4.14 0.40
CA VAL A 82 2.46 3.80 1.79
C VAL A 82 2.56 5.08 2.61
N SER A 83 2.18 5.03 3.88
CA SER A 83 2.55 6.08 4.83
C SER A 83 3.96 5.73 5.31
N LEU A 84 4.95 6.33 4.66
CA LEU A 84 6.32 5.83 4.65
C LEU A 84 6.97 5.79 6.03
N GLU A 85 6.94 6.89 6.75
CA GLU A 85 7.56 6.95 8.08
C GLU A 85 6.84 6.01 9.05
N SER A 86 5.51 6.02 9.04
CA SER A 86 4.71 5.15 9.89
C SER A 86 5.04 3.68 9.63
N TYR A 87 5.14 3.30 8.35
CA TYR A 87 5.42 1.92 7.96
C TYR A 87 6.80 1.46 8.43
N PHE A 88 7.84 2.26 8.18
CA PHE A 88 9.21 1.86 8.51
C PHE A 88 9.48 1.93 10.01
N ARG A 89 8.94 2.92 10.71
CA ARG A 89 9.16 3.08 12.14
C ARG A 89 8.10 2.41 13.02
N GLN A 90 6.99 1.97 12.41
CA GLN A 90 5.84 1.42 13.12
C GLN A 90 5.34 2.38 14.21
N THR A 91 5.20 3.64 13.81
CA THR A 91 4.68 4.73 14.63
C THR A 91 3.36 5.24 14.04
N PRO A 92 2.50 5.91 14.84
CA PRO A 92 1.23 6.43 14.35
C PRO A 92 1.39 7.33 13.13
N SER A 93 0.51 7.16 12.15
CA SER A 93 0.54 7.93 10.91
C SER A 93 -0.26 9.22 11.05
N TYR A 94 0.27 10.33 10.51
CA TYR A 94 -0.52 11.53 10.33
C TYR A 94 -1.32 11.48 9.04
N LEU A 95 -0.94 10.58 8.12
CA LEU A 95 -1.65 10.40 6.84
C LEU A 95 -2.80 9.43 7.01
N MET A 96 -3.84 9.67 6.20
CA MET A 96 -4.96 8.78 6.01
C MET A 96 -4.94 8.27 4.58
N ILE A 97 -5.49 7.10 4.33
CA ILE A 97 -5.58 6.50 3.00
C ILE A 97 -7.03 6.17 2.71
N GLU A 98 -7.56 6.75 1.63
CA GLU A 98 -8.97 6.60 1.26
C GLU A 98 -9.11 6.13 -0.18
N ALA A 99 -10.03 5.19 -0.41
CA ALA A 99 -10.41 4.77 -1.75
C ALA A 99 -11.39 5.80 -2.35
N LEU A 100 -11.03 6.33 -3.52
CA LEU A 100 -11.86 7.34 -4.20
C LEU A 100 -12.90 6.72 -5.12
N GLU A 101 -12.79 5.43 -5.36
CA GLU A 101 -13.70 4.62 -6.16
C GLU A 101 -13.51 3.17 -5.71
N PRO A 102 -14.35 2.20 -6.17
CA PRO A 102 -14.10 0.80 -5.84
C PRO A 102 -12.69 0.42 -6.28
N THR A 103 -11.90 -0.09 -5.33
CA THR A 103 -10.45 -0.27 -5.52
C THR A 103 -10.02 -1.65 -5.04
N VAL A 104 -9.14 -2.27 -5.80
CA VAL A 104 -8.46 -3.50 -5.41
C VAL A 104 -6.99 -3.17 -5.20
N ILE A 105 -6.47 -3.52 -4.03
CA ILE A 105 -5.07 -3.32 -3.70
C ILE A 105 -4.44 -4.64 -3.26
N TYR A 106 -3.14 -4.73 -3.44
CA TYR A 106 -2.33 -5.82 -2.91
C TYR A 106 -1.28 -5.22 -1.98
N SER A 107 -1.08 -5.85 -0.84
CA SER A 107 -0.29 -5.27 0.23
C SER A 107 0.68 -6.27 0.83
N PHE A 108 1.88 -5.78 1.17
CA PHE A 108 2.90 -6.54 1.90
C PHE A 108 2.82 -6.14 3.37
N PRO A 109 2.46 -7.08 4.27
CA PRO A 109 2.45 -6.78 5.69
C PRO A 109 3.87 -6.51 6.21
N HIS A 110 4.01 -5.47 7.02
CA HIS A 110 5.31 -5.08 7.58
C HIS A 110 5.98 -6.22 8.37
N ASP A 111 5.24 -6.92 9.19
CA ASP A 111 5.78 -7.98 10.04
C ASP A 111 6.26 -9.20 9.25
N GLN A 112 5.79 -9.36 7.99
CA GLN A 112 6.22 -10.43 7.11
C GLN A 112 7.40 -10.04 6.22
N LEU A 113 7.65 -8.72 6.08
CA LEU A 113 8.74 -8.18 5.25
C LEU A 113 9.99 -7.87 6.05
N GLN A 114 10.02 -8.12 7.35
CA GLN A 114 11.20 -7.82 8.15
C GLN A 114 12.42 -8.53 7.64
N VAL A 115 13.36 -7.74 7.13
CA VAL A 115 14.69 -8.22 6.80
C VAL A 115 15.48 -8.23 8.10
N ARG A 116 15.83 -9.38 8.56
CA ARG A 116 16.69 -9.49 9.71
C ARG A 116 18.14 -9.32 9.27
N PRO A 117 18.89 -8.48 9.97
CA PRO A 117 20.32 -8.37 9.68
C PRO A 117 21.03 -9.68 9.96
#